data_3ce15dfc64d999e3fcdf98d1ae243015
#
_entry.id   3ce15dfc64d999e3fcdf98d1ae243015
#
_cell.length_a   1.000
_cell.length_b   1.000
_cell.length_c   1.000
_cell.angle_alpha   90.00
_cell.angle_beta   90.00
_cell.angle_gamma   90.00
#
_symmetry.space_group_name_H-M   'P 1'
#
loop_
_entity.id
_entity.type
_entity.pdbx_description
1 polymer ?
#
loop_
_entity_poly.entity_id
_entity_poly.type
_entity_poly.pdbx_seq_one_letter_code
_entity_poly.pdbx_strand_id
1 'polypeptide(L)'
;MPDLLSEGNPLPTTSSQAKKVTDAVRARLTDWIESQVKPILLSALQSDGLEARLTLDGIENEKLILSYKPIKLGTGYASSTIQLEFGARATGQPHHTHLVSCDMAPAIKGVEFPIAHPLVMDAERTFWEKATAAHVYCRQARLRGERYSRHWYDLAAMSKSGHAQTAIADSQLAQNVAQHKSMFFAEKDDDKNWINYTTAVSGAIQLVPQGAALESLAKDYSAMLEDGLLQSSSEIPFFEIMNTCADLENAINRNNLCKPLV
;
A
#
# COMPACT_ATOMS: atom_id res chain seq x y z
N MET A 1 11.89 12.28 12.13
CA MET A 1 11.29 13.47 11.49
C MET A 1 10.42 14.15 12.53
N PRO A 2 10.53 15.47 12.77
CA PRO A 2 9.63 16.11 13.74
C PRO A 2 8.19 15.96 13.24
N ASP A 3 7.32 15.52 14.12
CA ASP A 3 5.91 15.33 13.86
C ASP A 3 5.26 16.69 13.58
N LEU A 4 4.77 16.90 12.36
CA LEU A 4 4.05 18.12 11.98
C LEU A 4 2.64 18.19 12.59
N LEU A 5 2.15 17.05 13.08
CA LEU A 5 0.89 16.90 13.79
C LEU A 5 1.12 16.69 15.29
N SER A 6 2.30 17.11 15.82
CA SER A 6 2.62 17.04 17.23
C SER A 6 1.56 17.70 18.12
N GLU A 7 1.48 17.28 19.35
CA GLU A 7 0.53 17.77 20.37
C GLU A 7 0.33 19.30 20.29
N GLY A 8 -0.90 19.71 20.01
CA GLY A 8 -1.29 21.12 19.90
C GLY A 8 -1.62 21.60 18.49
N ASN A 9 -1.29 20.88 17.43
CA ASN A 9 -1.77 21.23 16.08
C ASN A 9 -3.08 20.49 15.79
N PRO A 10 -4.20 21.20 15.60
CA PRO A 10 -5.45 20.56 15.27
C PRO A 10 -5.35 19.88 13.90
N LEU A 11 -6.01 18.72 13.78
CA LEU A 11 -6.16 18.06 12.48
C LEU A 11 -6.81 19.04 11.48
N PRO A 12 -6.36 19.05 10.21
CA PRO A 12 -6.95 19.89 9.21
C PRO A 12 -8.43 19.56 9.04
N THR A 13 -9.28 20.59 9.10
CA THR A 13 -10.74 20.47 8.99
C THR A 13 -11.25 20.79 7.60
N THR A 14 -10.39 21.37 6.74
CA THR A 14 -10.73 21.74 5.36
C THR A 14 -9.71 21.19 4.37
N SER A 15 -10.14 20.94 3.12
CA SER A 15 -9.26 20.49 2.04
C SER A 15 -8.08 21.45 1.79
N SER A 16 -8.28 22.77 1.97
CA SER A 16 -7.21 23.76 1.82
C SER A 16 -6.16 23.63 2.92
N GLN A 17 -6.57 23.40 4.17
CA GLN A 17 -5.66 23.14 5.28
C GLN A 17 -4.92 21.80 5.08
N ALA A 18 -5.63 20.75 4.67
CA ALA A 18 -5.04 19.45 4.38
C ALA A 18 -3.97 19.56 3.27
N LYS A 19 -4.25 20.34 2.22
CA LYS A 19 -3.28 20.62 1.16
C LYS A 19 -2.03 21.31 1.70
N LYS A 20 -2.18 22.39 2.50
CA LYS A 20 -1.04 23.09 3.09
C LYS A 20 -0.18 22.20 3.96
N VAL A 21 -0.80 21.36 4.79
CA VAL A 21 -0.09 20.38 5.62
C VAL A 21 0.65 19.37 4.73
N THR A 22 -0.01 18.85 3.70
CA THR A 22 0.60 17.93 2.73
C THR A 22 1.83 18.52 2.05
N ASP A 23 1.72 19.75 1.56
CA ASP A 23 2.82 20.44 0.88
C ASP A 23 4.01 20.69 1.84
N ALA A 24 3.73 21.09 3.08
CA ALA A 24 4.76 21.28 4.10
C ALA A 24 5.44 19.95 4.52
N VAL A 25 4.66 18.87 4.64
CA VAL A 25 5.17 17.53 4.94
C VAL A 25 6.09 17.06 3.81
N ARG A 26 5.68 17.22 2.57
CA ARG A 26 6.47 16.82 1.40
C ARG A 26 7.81 17.54 1.33
N ALA A 27 7.81 18.85 1.51
CA ALA A 27 9.03 19.64 1.50
C ALA A 27 10.04 19.15 2.56
N ARG A 28 9.58 18.93 3.80
CA ARG A 28 10.43 18.43 4.88
C ARG A 28 10.89 16.98 4.66
N LEU A 29 10.03 16.16 4.07
CA LEU A 29 10.35 14.78 3.77
C LEU A 29 11.46 14.70 2.72
N THR A 30 11.37 15.47 1.64
CA THR A 30 12.40 15.56 0.60
C THR A 30 13.76 15.97 1.21
N ASP A 31 13.78 17.04 2.00
CA ASP A 31 14.99 17.52 2.67
C ASP A 31 15.58 16.45 3.61
N TRP A 32 14.75 15.76 4.39
CA TRP A 32 15.19 14.67 5.27
C TRP A 32 15.75 13.47 4.49
N ILE A 33 15.12 13.11 3.37
CA ILE A 33 15.60 12.04 2.49
C ILE A 33 17.00 12.36 1.96
N GLU A 34 17.20 13.58 1.45
CA GLU A 34 18.48 13.99 0.87
C GLU A 34 19.56 14.19 1.92
N SER A 35 19.24 14.82 3.05
CA SER A 35 20.22 15.21 4.07
C SER A 35 20.54 14.10 5.07
N GLN A 36 19.65 13.15 5.30
CA GLN A 36 19.82 12.10 6.32
C GLN A 36 19.81 10.69 5.71
N VAL A 37 18.75 10.32 4.97
CA VAL A 37 18.56 8.94 4.54
C VAL A 37 19.57 8.54 3.48
N LYS A 38 19.71 9.34 2.44
CA LYS A 38 20.61 9.05 1.33
C LYS A 38 22.08 8.91 1.74
N PRO A 39 22.66 9.78 2.58
CA PRO A 39 24.04 9.60 3.07
C PRO A 39 24.22 8.33 3.89
N ILE A 40 23.27 7.98 4.75
CA ILE A 40 23.34 6.75 5.57
C ILE A 40 23.37 5.52 4.66
N LEU A 41 22.46 5.46 3.68
CA LEU A 41 22.38 4.34 2.75
C LEU A 41 23.64 4.23 1.88
N LEU A 42 24.16 5.34 1.36
CA LEU A 42 25.40 5.35 0.59
C LEU A 42 26.59 4.86 1.41
N SER A 43 26.69 5.29 2.66
CA SER A 43 27.74 4.82 3.58
C SER A 43 27.65 3.32 3.84
N ALA A 44 26.44 2.79 4.07
CA ALA A 44 26.22 1.38 4.30
C ALA A 44 26.58 0.54 3.06
N LEU A 45 26.11 0.94 1.87
CA LEU A 45 26.42 0.27 0.61
C LEU A 45 27.94 0.23 0.34
N GLN A 46 28.63 1.33 0.60
CA GLN A 46 30.08 1.42 0.45
C GLN A 46 30.83 0.53 1.46
N SER A 47 30.35 0.50 2.71
CA SER A 47 30.93 -0.36 3.76
C SER A 47 30.83 -1.85 3.43
N ASP A 48 29.73 -2.24 2.80
CA ASP A 48 29.45 -3.62 2.37
C ASP A 48 30.08 -3.96 0.99
N GLY A 49 30.79 -3.01 0.39
CA GLY A 49 31.41 -3.19 -0.93
C GLY A 49 30.42 -3.36 -2.08
N LEU A 50 29.19 -2.86 -1.93
CA LEU A 50 28.13 -2.97 -2.91
C LEU A 50 28.17 -1.80 -3.91
N GLU A 51 28.35 -2.12 -5.19
CA GLU A 51 28.27 -1.14 -6.28
C GLU A 51 26.82 -0.84 -6.64
N ALA A 52 26.29 0.24 -6.06
CA ALA A 52 24.94 0.69 -6.36
C ALA A 52 24.91 2.23 -6.46
N ARG A 53 23.99 2.72 -7.31
CA ARG A 53 23.73 4.15 -7.48
C ARG A 53 22.40 4.51 -6.83
N LEU A 54 22.40 5.54 -5.99
CA LEU A 54 21.22 6.05 -5.31
C LEU A 54 20.85 7.42 -5.87
N THR A 55 19.65 7.54 -6.45
CA THR A 55 19.14 8.79 -7.02
C THR A 55 17.77 9.11 -6.44
N LEU A 56 17.50 10.41 -6.20
CA LEU A 56 16.15 10.87 -5.91
C LEU A 56 15.32 10.82 -7.19
N ASP A 57 14.06 10.37 -7.11
CA ASP A 57 13.14 10.44 -8.25
C ASP A 57 12.85 11.91 -8.58
N GLY A 58 13.03 12.29 -9.85
CA GLY A 58 12.82 13.67 -10.30
C GLY A 58 11.36 14.09 -10.44
N ILE A 59 10.41 13.15 -10.35
CA ILE A 59 8.96 13.41 -10.45
C ILE A 59 8.33 13.37 -9.06
N GLU A 60 8.63 12.33 -8.31
CA GLU A 60 8.15 12.13 -6.95
C GLU A 60 9.35 12.21 -5.98
N ASN A 61 9.65 13.39 -5.49
CA ASN A 61 10.77 13.65 -4.58
C ASN A 61 10.65 12.93 -3.22
N GLU A 62 9.77 11.97 -3.12
CA GLU A 62 9.53 11.09 -1.96
C GLU A 62 10.10 9.69 -2.18
N LYS A 63 10.83 9.44 -3.30
CA LYS A 63 11.39 8.14 -3.65
C LYS A 63 12.89 8.20 -3.86
N LEU A 64 13.61 7.24 -3.30
CA LEU A 64 14.99 6.94 -3.67
C LEU A 64 15.02 5.70 -4.58
N ILE A 65 15.68 5.83 -5.70
CA ILE A 65 15.89 4.74 -6.65
C ILE A 65 17.31 4.21 -6.47
N LEU A 66 17.43 2.97 -6.01
CA LEU A 66 18.68 2.25 -5.93
C LEU A 66 18.82 1.39 -7.17
N SER A 67 19.76 1.77 -8.04
CA SER A 67 20.12 1.04 -9.26
C SER A 67 21.36 0.19 -9.01
N TYR A 68 21.31 -1.08 -9.37
CA TYR A 68 22.41 -2.02 -9.26
C TYR A 68 22.55 -2.82 -10.55
N LYS A 69 23.71 -3.46 -10.75
CA LYS A 69 23.95 -4.34 -11.89
C LYS A 69 23.22 -5.67 -11.67
N PRO A 70 22.16 -5.99 -12.43
CA PRO A 70 21.43 -7.23 -12.24
C PRO A 70 22.28 -8.44 -12.66
N ILE A 71 22.18 -9.54 -11.93
CA ILE A 71 22.80 -10.83 -12.29
C ILE A 71 22.04 -11.45 -13.49
N LYS A 72 20.71 -11.28 -13.54
CA LYS A 72 19.84 -11.77 -14.61
C LYS A 72 18.90 -10.66 -15.05
N LEU A 73 18.77 -10.49 -16.36
CA LEU A 73 17.78 -9.58 -16.94
C LEU A 73 16.39 -10.19 -16.80
N GLY A 74 15.44 -9.40 -16.33
CA GLY A 74 14.01 -9.76 -16.29
C GLY A 74 13.32 -9.52 -17.63
N THR A 75 12.01 -9.62 -17.67
CA THR A 75 11.16 -9.39 -18.87
C THR A 75 11.09 -7.90 -19.26
N GLY A 76 11.47 -7.00 -18.35
CA GLY A 76 11.32 -5.56 -18.49
C GLY A 76 10.05 -4.99 -17.86
N TYR A 77 9.12 -5.85 -17.39
CA TYR A 77 7.93 -5.41 -16.66
C TYR A 77 8.29 -4.85 -15.28
N ALA A 78 9.18 -5.52 -14.55
CA ALA A 78 9.76 -4.98 -13.34
C ALA A 78 11.13 -4.35 -13.61
N SER A 79 11.33 -3.14 -13.13
CA SER A 79 12.63 -2.46 -13.23
C SER A 79 13.69 -3.17 -12.38
N SER A 80 14.95 -3.26 -12.90
CA SER A 80 16.11 -3.75 -12.14
C SER A 80 16.60 -2.73 -11.10
N THR A 81 15.67 -2.19 -10.32
CA THR A 81 15.95 -1.19 -9.29
C THR A 81 15.16 -1.51 -8.03
N ILE A 82 15.71 -1.07 -6.89
CA ILE A 82 14.97 -1.07 -5.63
C ILE A 82 14.43 0.34 -5.42
N GLN A 83 13.12 0.46 -5.23
CA GLN A 83 12.47 1.72 -4.92
C GLN A 83 12.21 1.80 -3.42
N LEU A 84 12.73 2.85 -2.80
CA LEU A 84 12.48 3.20 -1.42
C LEU A 84 11.49 4.36 -1.41
N GLU A 85 10.22 4.06 -1.16
CA GLU A 85 9.15 5.05 -1.09
C GLU A 85 8.97 5.53 0.35
N PHE A 86 9.06 6.83 0.56
CA PHE A 86 8.88 7.47 1.86
C PHE A 86 7.54 8.18 1.89
N GLY A 87 6.67 7.78 2.79
CA GLY A 87 5.34 8.38 2.94
C GLY A 87 5.19 9.04 4.31
N ALA A 88 5.06 10.34 4.36
CA ALA A 88 4.84 11.06 5.63
C ALA A 88 3.39 11.48 5.84
N ARG A 89 2.48 11.10 4.93
CA ARG A 89 1.04 11.35 5.06
C ARG A 89 0.27 10.22 5.73
N ALA A 90 0.87 9.03 5.79
CA ALA A 90 0.30 7.89 6.51
C ALA A 90 0.69 7.97 7.99
N THR A 91 -0.23 7.64 8.88
CA THR A 91 0.05 7.59 10.32
C THR A 91 0.96 6.42 10.69
N GLY A 92 0.98 5.36 9.85
CA GLY A 92 1.70 4.12 10.14
C GLY A 92 1.20 3.34 11.35
N GLN A 93 0.06 3.74 11.94
CA GLN A 93 -0.50 3.13 13.16
C GLN A 93 -1.82 2.42 12.86
N PRO A 94 -2.15 1.35 13.60
CA PRO A 94 -1.28 0.67 14.58
C PRO A 94 -0.10 -0.03 13.92
N HIS A 95 1.00 -0.24 14.68
CA HIS A 95 2.19 -0.93 14.20
C HIS A 95 2.88 -1.68 15.35
N HIS A 96 3.59 -2.75 14.98
CA HIS A 96 4.40 -3.55 15.91
C HIS A 96 5.78 -3.86 15.32
N THR A 97 6.73 -4.20 16.18
CA THR A 97 8.04 -4.68 15.71
C THR A 97 7.91 -6.08 15.16
N HIS A 98 8.38 -6.29 13.93
CA HIS A 98 8.43 -7.60 13.27
C HIS A 98 9.84 -7.94 12.83
N LEU A 99 10.18 -9.22 12.92
CA LEU A 99 11.41 -9.76 12.33
C LEU A 99 11.24 -9.85 10.82
N VAL A 100 12.14 -9.24 10.09
CA VAL A 100 12.22 -9.33 8.61
C VAL A 100 13.53 -9.98 8.24
N SER A 101 13.47 -11.03 7.45
CA SER A 101 14.59 -11.78 6.91
C SER A 101 14.38 -12.08 5.43
N CYS A 102 15.43 -12.49 4.74
CA CYS A 102 15.31 -12.95 3.35
C CYS A 102 14.54 -14.27 3.28
N ASP A 103 13.55 -14.37 2.38
CA ASP A 103 12.74 -15.57 2.17
C ASP A 103 13.58 -16.79 1.74
N MET A 104 14.75 -16.55 1.14
CA MET A 104 15.69 -17.62 0.75
C MET A 104 16.52 -18.15 1.93
N ALA A 105 16.56 -17.47 3.06
CA ALA A 105 17.40 -17.85 4.21
C ALA A 105 17.18 -19.29 4.67
N PRO A 106 15.94 -19.82 4.78
CA PRO A 106 15.72 -21.21 5.17
C PRO A 106 16.21 -22.25 4.15
N ALA A 107 16.31 -21.86 2.87
CA ALA A 107 16.66 -22.76 1.77
C ALA A 107 18.17 -22.84 1.51
N ILE A 108 18.96 -21.84 1.92
CA ILE A 108 20.39 -21.75 1.63
C ILE A 108 21.21 -21.96 2.89
N LYS A 109 21.82 -23.14 3.03
CA LYS A 109 22.66 -23.50 4.17
C LYS A 109 24.06 -22.87 4.04
N GLY A 110 24.62 -22.42 5.18
CA GLY A 110 26.00 -21.90 5.24
C GLY A 110 26.16 -20.46 4.77
N VAL A 111 25.04 -19.76 4.54
CA VAL A 111 25.03 -18.32 4.26
C VAL A 111 24.24 -17.63 5.38
N GLU A 112 24.85 -16.61 5.98
CA GLU A 112 24.16 -15.70 6.90
C GLU A 112 23.45 -14.61 6.11
N PHE A 113 22.15 -14.48 6.32
CA PHE A 113 21.34 -13.41 5.72
C PHE A 113 21.10 -12.31 6.76
N PRO A 114 21.11 -11.04 6.33
CA PRO A 114 20.78 -9.94 7.23
C PRO A 114 19.34 -10.07 7.74
N ILE A 115 19.15 -9.69 9.00
CA ILE A 115 17.84 -9.61 9.63
C ILE A 115 17.61 -8.19 10.16
N ALA A 116 16.36 -7.76 10.19
CA ALA A 116 15.95 -6.47 10.71
C ALA A 116 14.71 -6.60 11.58
N HIS A 117 14.51 -5.62 12.46
CA HIS A 117 13.35 -5.54 13.35
C HIS A 117 12.64 -4.19 13.19
N PRO A 118 12.08 -3.88 12.00
CA PRO A 118 11.38 -2.63 11.77
C PRO A 118 10.05 -2.60 12.52
N LEU A 119 9.54 -1.37 12.73
CA LEU A 119 8.14 -1.15 13.05
C LEU A 119 7.34 -1.34 11.76
N VAL A 120 6.45 -2.30 11.78
CA VAL A 120 5.61 -2.67 10.62
C VAL A 120 4.16 -2.33 10.92
N MET A 121 3.51 -1.63 10.01
CA MET A 121 2.08 -1.33 10.10
C MET A 121 1.27 -2.63 10.10
N ASP A 122 0.29 -2.73 10.99
CA ASP A 122 -0.51 -3.93 11.16
C ASP A 122 -1.27 -4.30 9.87
N ALA A 123 -1.40 -5.61 9.66
CA ALA A 123 -2.06 -6.14 8.47
C ALA A 123 -3.52 -5.69 8.36
N GLU A 124 -4.21 -5.54 9.48
CA GLU A 124 -5.60 -5.08 9.56
C GLU A 124 -5.77 -3.65 9.04
N ARG A 125 -4.81 -2.77 9.33
CA ARG A 125 -4.79 -1.44 8.74
C ARG A 125 -4.49 -1.51 7.25
N THR A 126 -3.49 -2.29 6.88
CA THR A 126 -3.13 -2.51 5.47
C THR A 126 -4.32 -3.05 4.67
N PHE A 127 -5.13 -3.93 5.25
CA PHE A 127 -6.37 -4.41 4.65
C PHE A 127 -7.30 -3.25 4.26
N TRP A 128 -7.59 -2.32 5.18
CA TRP A 128 -8.46 -1.19 4.91
C TRP A 128 -7.87 -0.20 3.92
N GLU A 129 -6.53 0.01 3.95
CA GLU A 129 -5.84 0.84 2.94
C GLU A 129 -6.02 0.27 1.53
N LYS A 130 -5.95 -1.06 1.37
CA LYS A 130 -6.12 -1.75 0.09
C LYS A 130 -7.59 -1.87 -0.31
N ALA A 131 -8.49 -2.18 0.61
CA ALA A 131 -9.92 -2.25 0.35
C ALA A 131 -10.49 -0.90 -0.12
N THR A 132 -10.05 0.20 0.51
CA THR A 132 -10.46 1.55 0.06
C THR A 132 -9.84 1.93 -1.28
N ALA A 133 -8.63 1.48 -1.62
CA ALA A 133 -8.03 1.68 -2.94
C ALA A 133 -8.79 0.88 -4.02
N ALA A 134 -9.15 -0.37 -3.73
CA ALA A 134 -9.98 -1.20 -4.62
C ALA A 134 -11.36 -0.57 -4.85
N HIS A 135 -11.98 -0.03 -3.78
CA HIS A 135 -13.25 0.70 -3.89
C HIS A 135 -13.14 1.91 -4.85
N VAL A 136 -12.09 2.72 -4.70
CA VAL A 136 -11.84 3.86 -5.61
C VAL A 136 -11.74 3.39 -7.05
N TYR A 137 -11.01 2.30 -7.32
CA TYR A 137 -10.91 1.73 -8.66
C TYR A 137 -12.27 1.30 -9.20
N CYS A 138 -13.08 0.60 -8.40
CA CYS A 138 -14.43 0.20 -8.81
C CYS A 138 -15.32 1.41 -9.14
N ARG A 139 -15.09 2.55 -8.49
CA ARG A 139 -15.82 3.81 -8.73
C ARG A 139 -15.31 4.63 -9.91
N GLN A 140 -14.05 4.43 -10.33
CA GLN A 140 -13.40 5.20 -11.39
C GLN A 140 -13.15 4.41 -12.67
N ALA A 141 -13.18 3.08 -12.61
CA ALA A 141 -12.86 2.16 -13.70
C ALA A 141 -11.49 2.46 -14.38
N ARG A 142 -10.53 3.03 -13.63
CA ARG A 142 -9.25 3.50 -14.15
C ARG A 142 -8.07 2.88 -13.44
N LEU A 143 -7.21 2.15 -14.17
CA LEU A 143 -5.90 1.73 -13.68
C LEU A 143 -4.98 2.95 -13.49
N ARG A 144 -4.29 3.00 -12.36
CA ARG A 144 -3.38 4.09 -11.99
C ARG A 144 -1.91 3.74 -12.20
N GLY A 145 -1.62 2.66 -12.85
CA GLY A 145 -0.28 2.18 -13.11
C GLY A 145 -0.24 0.66 -13.25
N GLU A 146 0.92 0.14 -13.56
CA GLU A 146 1.19 -1.29 -13.60
C GLU A 146 1.16 -1.91 -12.20
N ARG A 147 0.88 -3.20 -12.13
CA ARG A 147 0.83 -3.97 -10.88
C ARG A 147 -0.24 -3.47 -9.89
N TYR A 148 -1.29 -2.85 -10.41
CA TYR A 148 -2.36 -2.34 -9.56
C TYR A 148 -3.22 -3.49 -9.00
N SER A 149 -3.32 -4.59 -9.74
CA SER A 149 -4.01 -5.84 -9.36
C SER A 149 -3.44 -6.47 -8.07
N ARG A 150 -2.21 -6.13 -7.67
CA ARG A 150 -1.64 -6.57 -6.39
C ARG A 150 -2.51 -6.23 -5.18
N HIS A 151 -3.31 -5.16 -5.25
CA HIS A 151 -4.22 -4.81 -4.14
C HIS A 151 -5.28 -5.89 -3.92
N TRP A 152 -5.82 -6.47 -4.97
CA TRP A 152 -6.78 -7.58 -4.89
C TRP A 152 -6.14 -8.89 -4.45
N TYR A 153 -4.94 -9.17 -4.98
CA TYR A 153 -4.15 -10.31 -4.52
C TYR A 153 -3.89 -10.24 -3.01
N ASP A 154 -3.47 -9.07 -2.51
CA ASP A 154 -3.20 -8.87 -1.10
C ASP A 154 -4.47 -9.01 -0.25
N LEU A 155 -5.63 -8.49 -0.71
CA LEU A 155 -6.91 -8.69 -0.03
C LEU A 155 -7.28 -10.18 0.07
N ALA A 156 -7.09 -10.95 -1.00
CA ALA A 156 -7.33 -12.38 -1.00
C ALA A 156 -6.36 -13.12 -0.06
N ALA A 157 -5.08 -12.76 -0.07
CA ALA A 157 -4.08 -13.33 0.84
C ALA A 157 -4.38 -13.03 2.31
N MET A 158 -4.80 -11.78 2.62
CA MET A 158 -5.22 -11.40 3.98
C MET A 158 -6.51 -12.09 4.42
N SER A 159 -7.42 -12.38 3.51
CA SER A 159 -8.60 -13.20 3.79
C SER A 159 -8.21 -14.62 4.18
N LYS A 160 -7.29 -15.23 3.42
CA LYS A 160 -6.81 -16.58 3.65
C LYS A 160 -6.03 -16.73 4.97
N SER A 161 -5.31 -15.69 5.38
CA SER A 161 -4.53 -15.67 6.64
C SER A 161 -5.35 -15.24 7.87
N GLY A 162 -6.62 -14.85 7.73
CA GLY A 162 -7.48 -14.44 8.83
C GLY A 162 -7.40 -12.95 9.20
N HIS A 163 -6.45 -12.19 8.66
CA HIS A 163 -6.31 -10.75 8.94
C HIS A 163 -7.50 -9.93 8.46
N ALA A 164 -8.12 -10.31 7.32
CA ALA A 164 -9.29 -9.62 6.82
C ALA A 164 -10.48 -9.72 7.80
N GLN A 165 -10.70 -10.89 8.41
CA GLN A 165 -11.78 -11.11 9.37
C GLN A 165 -11.57 -10.26 10.62
N THR A 166 -10.34 -10.20 11.14
CA THR A 166 -9.98 -9.33 12.27
C THR A 166 -10.19 -7.86 11.92
N ALA A 167 -9.74 -7.42 10.73
CA ALA A 167 -9.93 -6.05 10.27
C ALA A 167 -11.41 -5.67 10.15
N ILE A 168 -12.25 -6.55 9.59
CA ILE A 168 -13.69 -6.31 9.43
C ILE A 168 -14.40 -6.23 10.80
N ALA A 169 -13.93 -6.96 11.81
CA ALA A 169 -14.47 -6.89 13.16
C ALA A 169 -14.14 -5.56 13.86
N ASP A 170 -13.03 -4.90 13.51
CA ASP A 170 -12.62 -3.61 14.06
C ASP A 170 -13.20 -2.43 13.24
N SER A 171 -14.42 -2.07 13.55
CA SER A 171 -15.09 -0.95 12.90
C SER A 171 -14.45 0.42 13.20
N GLN A 172 -13.77 0.56 14.35
CA GLN A 172 -13.10 1.81 14.69
C GLN A 172 -11.87 2.03 13.80
N LEU A 173 -11.08 0.98 13.55
CA LEU A 173 -9.96 1.05 12.62
C LEU A 173 -10.44 1.39 11.21
N ALA A 174 -11.53 0.76 10.73
CA ALA A 174 -12.14 1.07 9.44
C ALA A 174 -12.49 2.56 9.32
N GLN A 175 -13.16 3.13 10.33
CA GLN A 175 -13.52 4.55 10.36
C GLN A 175 -12.29 5.47 10.41
N ASN A 176 -11.28 5.13 11.20
CA ASN A 176 -10.02 5.89 11.26
C ASN A 176 -9.33 5.95 9.90
N VAL A 177 -9.27 4.81 9.18
CA VAL A 177 -8.70 4.76 7.82
C VAL A 177 -9.56 5.58 6.85
N ALA A 178 -10.88 5.46 6.91
CA ALA A 178 -11.78 6.22 6.04
C ALA A 178 -11.67 7.74 6.23
N GLN A 179 -11.60 8.20 7.48
CA GLN A 179 -11.39 9.63 7.81
C GLN A 179 -10.03 10.11 7.28
N HIS A 180 -8.97 9.35 7.51
CA HIS A 180 -7.65 9.66 7.00
C HIS A 180 -7.62 9.74 5.47
N LYS A 181 -8.24 8.77 4.77
CA LYS A 181 -8.37 8.79 3.31
C LYS A 181 -9.16 9.99 2.80
N SER A 182 -10.27 10.33 3.45
CA SER A 182 -11.08 11.51 3.08
C SER A 182 -10.28 12.81 3.18
N MET A 183 -9.33 12.87 4.10
CA MET A 183 -8.54 14.07 4.35
C MET A 183 -7.33 14.20 3.41
N PHE A 184 -6.54 13.13 3.27
CA PHE A 184 -5.24 13.18 2.59
C PHE A 184 -5.22 12.51 1.21
N PHE A 185 -6.23 11.71 0.89
CA PHE A 185 -6.35 10.93 -0.34
C PHE A 185 -7.76 10.98 -0.91
N ALA A 186 -8.38 12.18 -0.81
CA ALA A 186 -9.72 12.39 -1.35
C ALA A 186 -9.74 12.20 -2.86
N GLU A 187 -10.70 11.40 -3.35
CA GLU A 187 -10.85 11.04 -4.75
C GLU A 187 -12.28 11.28 -5.23
N LYS A 188 -12.43 11.45 -6.54
CA LYS A 188 -13.73 11.56 -7.19
C LYS A 188 -14.02 10.30 -8.01
N ASP A 189 -15.28 9.94 -8.08
CA ASP A 189 -15.77 8.90 -8.98
C ASP A 189 -15.86 9.41 -10.44
N ASP A 190 -16.33 8.56 -11.35
CA ASP A 190 -16.50 8.92 -12.76
C ASP A 190 -17.50 10.07 -12.99
N ASP A 191 -18.51 10.18 -12.13
CA ASP A 191 -19.50 11.26 -12.15
C ASP A 191 -18.99 12.56 -11.52
N LYS A 192 -17.69 12.61 -11.12
CA LYS A 192 -17.03 13.75 -10.47
C LYS A 192 -17.52 14.05 -9.06
N ASN A 193 -18.27 13.15 -8.42
CA ASN A 193 -18.64 13.25 -7.02
C ASN A 193 -17.50 12.79 -6.12
N TRP A 194 -17.36 13.39 -4.95
CA TRP A 194 -16.39 12.93 -3.95
C TRP A 194 -16.77 11.55 -3.43
N ILE A 195 -15.82 10.62 -3.44
CA ILE A 195 -16.00 9.29 -2.86
C ILE A 195 -16.07 9.42 -1.34
N ASN A 196 -17.16 8.93 -0.76
CA ASN A 196 -17.36 8.92 0.67
C ASN A 196 -16.81 7.62 1.27
N TYR A 197 -15.57 7.67 1.75
CA TYR A 197 -14.90 6.52 2.35
C TYR A 197 -15.59 6.02 3.62
N THR A 198 -16.16 6.93 4.44
CA THR A 198 -16.88 6.58 5.65
C THR A 198 -18.11 5.72 5.33
N THR A 199 -18.89 6.14 4.34
CA THR A 199 -20.03 5.35 3.86
C THR A 199 -19.56 4.02 3.26
N ALA A 200 -18.48 4.01 2.50
CA ALA A 200 -17.94 2.79 1.92
C ALA A 200 -17.62 1.75 2.99
N VAL A 201 -16.80 2.09 4.00
CA VAL A 201 -16.43 1.13 5.05
C VAL A 201 -17.58 0.79 6.00
N SER A 202 -18.68 1.54 5.97
CA SER A 202 -19.88 1.33 6.78
C SER A 202 -20.98 0.55 6.07
N GLY A 203 -20.71 -0.16 4.98
CA GLY A 203 -21.68 -1.03 4.34
C GLY A 203 -21.98 -0.73 2.87
N ALA A 204 -21.16 0.09 2.21
CA ALA A 204 -21.28 0.40 0.78
C ALA A 204 -19.98 0.23 0.02
N ILE A 205 -19.09 -0.64 0.48
CA ILE A 205 -17.82 -0.90 -0.21
C ILE A 205 -18.06 -1.69 -1.50
N GLN A 206 -17.23 -1.44 -2.50
CA GLN A 206 -17.17 -2.17 -3.76
C GLN A 206 -15.75 -2.68 -3.95
N LEU A 207 -15.56 -3.97 -4.07
CA LEU A 207 -14.26 -4.61 -4.26
C LEU A 207 -14.17 -5.34 -5.59
N VAL A 208 -15.32 -5.60 -6.27
CA VAL A 208 -15.35 -6.30 -7.55
C VAL A 208 -15.69 -5.33 -8.67
N PRO A 209 -14.71 -4.96 -9.51
CA PRO A 209 -14.95 -4.11 -10.67
C PRO A 209 -15.78 -4.85 -11.72
N GLN A 210 -16.42 -4.11 -12.62
CA GLN A 210 -17.31 -4.65 -13.65
C GLN A 210 -16.82 -4.28 -15.05
N GLY A 211 -17.26 -5.07 -16.05
CA GLY A 211 -17.02 -4.78 -17.46
C GLY A 211 -15.57 -4.55 -17.84
N ALA A 212 -15.26 -3.51 -18.57
CA ALA A 212 -13.92 -3.20 -19.05
C ALA A 212 -12.89 -2.97 -17.92
N ALA A 213 -13.33 -2.52 -16.75
CA ALA A 213 -12.46 -2.38 -15.58
C ALA A 213 -11.99 -3.73 -15.06
N LEU A 214 -12.88 -4.73 -15.03
CA LEU A 214 -12.53 -6.10 -14.65
C LEU A 214 -11.54 -6.72 -15.64
N GLU A 215 -11.78 -6.55 -16.94
CA GLU A 215 -10.90 -7.05 -18.00
C GLU A 215 -9.50 -6.41 -17.92
N SER A 216 -9.43 -5.10 -17.67
CA SER A 216 -8.18 -4.38 -17.53
C SER A 216 -7.39 -4.86 -16.30
N LEU A 217 -8.08 -5.12 -15.19
CA LEU A 217 -7.49 -5.65 -13.98
C LEU A 217 -6.96 -7.09 -14.18
N ALA A 218 -7.70 -7.93 -14.92
CA ALA A 218 -7.27 -9.29 -15.25
C ALA A 218 -5.99 -9.29 -16.12
N LYS A 219 -5.89 -8.38 -17.08
CA LYS A 219 -4.70 -8.22 -17.92
C LYS A 219 -3.48 -7.78 -17.09
N ASP A 220 -3.66 -6.80 -16.20
CA ASP A 220 -2.59 -6.36 -15.30
C ASP A 220 -2.12 -7.49 -14.37
N TYR A 221 -3.06 -8.32 -13.87
CA TYR A 221 -2.71 -9.48 -13.06
C TYR A 221 -1.93 -10.53 -13.84
N SER A 222 -2.32 -10.83 -15.08
CA SER A 222 -1.60 -11.77 -15.94
C SER A 222 -0.18 -11.30 -16.21
N ALA A 223 0.02 -10.01 -16.51
CA ALA A 223 1.35 -9.42 -16.72
C ALA A 223 2.22 -9.53 -15.46
N MET A 224 1.62 -9.36 -14.27
CA MET A 224 2.32 -9.51 -13.00
C MET A 224 2.80 -10.96 -12.76
N LEU A 225 1.98 -11.96 -13.14
CA LEU A 225 2.36 -13.37 -13.07
C LEU A 225 3.46 -13.74 -14.07
N GLU A 226 3.33 -13.29 -15.33
CA GLU A 226 4.30 -13.54 -16.39
C GLU A 226 5.70 -12.99 -16.04
N ASP A 227 5.77 -11.89 -15.30
CA ASP A 227 7.03 -11.32 -14.83
C ASP A 227 7.61 -12.04 -13.60
N GLY A 228 6.91 -13.03 -13.07
CA GLY A 228 7.36 -13.83 -11.93
C GLY A 228 7.39 -13.06 -10.60
N LEU A 229 6.55 -12.04 -10.44
CA LEU A 229 6.44 -11.27 -9.19
C LEU A 229 5.83 -12.07 -8.04
N LEU A 230 5.14 -13.17 -8.33
CA LEU A 230 4.62 -14.10 -7.36
C LEU A 230 5.35 -15.44 -7.49
N GLN A 231 5.65 -16.07 -6.36
CA GLN A 231 6.15 -17.45 -6.36
C GLN A 231 5.03 -18.38 -6.83
N SER A 232 5.36 -19.40 -7.63
CA SER A 232 4.38 -20.36 -8.17
C SER A 232 3.50 -21.02 -7.10
N SER A 233 4.05 -21.21 -5.88
CA SER A 233 3.30 -21.74 -4.73
C SER A 233 2.31 -20.74 -4.11
N SER A 234 2.40 -19.46 -4.48
CA SER A 234 1.57 -18.36 -3.96
C SER A 234 0.59 -17.83 -5.00
N GLU A 235 0.61 -18.36 -6.22
CA GLU A 235 -0.31 -17.94 -7.27
C GLU A 235 -1.75 -18.31 -6.90
N ILE A 236 -2.62 -17.31 -6.96
CA ILE A 236 -4.07 -17.47 -6.78
C ILE A 236 -4.71 -17.18 -8.15
N PRO A 237 -5.53 -18.07 -8.71
CA PRO A 237 -6.24 -17.78 -9.95
C PRO A 237 -7.06 -16.49 -9.86
N PHE A 238 -7.06 -15.66 -10.89
CA PHE A 238 -7.73 -14.36 -10.86
C PHE A 238 -9.21 -14.46 -10.48
N PHE A 239 -9.91 -15.50 -10.95
CA PHE A 239 -11.32 -15.70 -10.60
C PHE A 239 -11.51 -16.02 -9.11
N GLU A 240 -10.57 -16.71 -8.46
CA GLU A 240 -10.61 -16.97 -7.02
C GLU A 240 -10.38 -15.69 -6.22
N ILE A 241 -9.48 -14.82 -6.70
CA ILE A 241 -9.29 -13.49 -6.11
C ILE A 241 -10.61 -12.71 -6.17
N MET A 242 -11.27 -12.69 -7.32
CA MET A 242 -12.54 -11.97 -7.48
C MET A 242 -13.66 -12.55 -6.61
N ASN A 243 -13.75 -13.88 -6.50
CA ASN A 243 -14.70 -14.54 -5.60
C ASN A 243 -14.42 -14.18 -4.13
N THR A 244 -13.16 -14.24 -3.71
CA THR A 244 -12.78 -13.85 -2.36
C THR A 244 -13.10 -12.38 -2.09
N CYS A 245 -12.86 -11.49 -3.04
CA CYS A 245 -13.20 -10.08 -2.91
C CYS A 245 -14.71 -9.85 -2.87
N ALA A 246 -15.52 -10.63 -3.60
CA ALA A 246 -16.98 -10.60 -3.49
C ALA A 246 -17.47 -11.03 -2.10
N ASP A 247 -16.86 -12.07 -1.52
CA ASP A 247 -17.17 -12.52 -0.16
C ASP A 247 -16.80 -11.47 0.89
N LEU A 248 -15.63 -10.83 0.74
CA LEU A 248 -15.20 -9.73 1.60
C LEU A 248 -16.12 -8.51 1.48
N GLU A 249 -16.51 -8.13 0.26
CA GLU A 249 -17.48 -7.06 0.00
C GLU A 249 -18.80 -7.34 0.72
N ASN A 250 -19.32 -8.55 0.58
CA ASN A 250 -20.55 -9.00 1.26
C ASN A 250 -20.40 -8.98 2.79
N ALA A 251 -19.25 -9.45 3.31
CA ALA A 251 -19.00 -9.49 4.76
C ALA A 251 -18.95 -8.08 5.35
N ILE A 252 -18.24 -7.15 4.71
CA ILE A 252 -18.15 -5.75 5.14
C ILE A 252 -19.53 -5.09 5.09
N ASN A 253 -20.25 -5.26 3.99
CA ASN A 253 -21.54 -4.61 3.78
C ASN A 253 -22.64 -5.14 4.73
N ARG A 254 -22.57 -6.41 5.14
CA ARG A 254 -23.51 -7.00 6.12
C ARG A 254 -23.18 -6.65 7.57
N ASN A 255 -21.91 -6.57 7.93
CA ASN A 255 -21.48 -6.36 9.32
C ASN A 255 -22.01 -5.03 9.91
N ASN A 256 -22.27 -4.05 9.08
CA ASN A 256 -22.77 -2.74 9.48
C ASN A 256 -24.31 -2.61 9.44
N LEU A 257 -25.02 -3.54 8.76
CA LEU A 257 -26.49 -3.59 8.79
C LEU A 257 -27.04 -4.10 10.14
N CYS A 258 -26.20 -4.75 10.95
CA CYS A 258 -26.57 -5.32 12.24
C CYS A 258 -26.26 -4.41 13.45
N LYS A 259 -25.71 -3.22 13.26
CA LYS A 259 -25.48 -2.27 14.38
C LYS A 259 -26.68 -1.32 14.47
N PRO A 260 -27.41 -1.29 15.61
CA PRO A 260 -28.43 -0.28 15.82
C PRO A 260 -27.78 1.11 15.77
N LEU A 261 -28.44 2.04 15.08
CA LEU A 261 -28.12 3.47 15.16
C LEU A 261 -28.23 3.88 16.63
N VAL A 262 -27.11 4.14 17.30
CA VAL A 262 -27.04 4.72 18.64
C VAL A 262 -27.04 6.23 18.52
#